data_aeb415cec2e93ebe08422a87226eeab1
#
_entry.id   aeb415cec2e93ebe08422a87226eeab1
#
_cell.length_a   1.000
_cell.length_b   1.000
_cell.length_c   1.000
_cell.angle_alpha   90.00
_cell.angle_beta   90.00
_cell.angle_gamma   90.00
#
_symmetry.space_group_name_H-M   'P 1'
#
loop_
_entity.id
_entity.type
_entity.pdbx_description
1 polymer ?
#
loop_
_entity_poly.entity_id
_entity_poly.type
_entity_poly.pdbx_seq_one_letter_code
_entity_poly.pdbx_strand_id
1 'polypeptide(L)'
;MVAGEGVVFADLFAADAVLTYPFAPPGQPRELRGRDAIRDYLGAMEQARELFTMDGAESVVRETTDPEVVVTEITHHGWSHVTGAPYRFTALGVIRVRDGEIVCYDDYMDPIALARLLGRTGELAAALTGA
;
A
#
# COMPACT_ATOMS: atom_id res chain seq x y z
N MET A 1 -7.67 -3.35 -9.07
CA MET A 1 -6.41 -2.99 -9.71
C MET A 1 -6.08 -3.97 -10.82
N VAL A 2 -5.83 -3.50 -12.03
CA VAL A 2 -5.43 -4.37 -13.14
C VAL A 2 -3.91 -4.50 -13.21
N ALA A 3 -3.44 -5.53 -13.92
CA ALA A 3 -2.01 -5.74 -14.12
C ALA A 3 -1.37 -4.48 -14.73
N GLY A 4 -0.25 -4.04 -14.17
CA GLY A 4 0.46 -2.85 -14.61
C GLY A 4 0.04 -1.53 -13.96
N GLU A 5 -1.03 -1.51 -13.17
CA GLU A 5 -1.44 -0.28 -12.47
C GLU A 5 -0.38 0.21 -11.48
N GLY A 6 0.36 -0.71 -10.86
CA GLY A 6 1.47 -0.34 -9.97
C GLY A 6 2.54 0.46 -10.70
N VAL A 7 2.83 0.14 -11.95
CA VAL A 7 3.77 0.88 -12.80
C VAL A 7 3.20 2.25 -13.16
N VAL A 8 1.92 2.29 -13.54
CA VAL A 8 1.24 3.55 -13.86
C VAL A 8 1.18 4.45 -12.64
N PHE A 9 0.86 3.91 -11.48
CA PHE A 9 0.82 4.66 -10.22
C PHE A 9 2.20 5.24 -9.89
N ALA A 10 3.26 4.48 -10.09
CA ALA A 10 4.62 4.94 -9.84
C ALA A 10 4.98 6.17 -10.69
N ASP A 11 4.39 6.32 -11.88
CA ASP A 11 4.63 7.48 -12.74
C ASP A 11 4.07 8.79 -12.18
N LEU A 12 3.18 8.73 -11.20
CA LEU A 12 2.66 9.91 -10.51
C LEU A 12 3.65 10.49 -9.50
N PHE A 13 4.71 9.76 -9.15
CA PHE A 13 5.69 10.19 -8.17
C PHE A 13 6.77 11.06 -8.82
N ALA A 14 7.24 12.07 -8.08
CA ALA A 14 8.42 12.83 -8.46
C ALA A 14 9.65 11.92 -8.48
N ALA A 15 10.68 12.32 -9.24
CA ALA A 15 11.89 11.51 -9.37
C ALA A 15 12.57 11.24 -8.02
N ASP A 16 12.49 12.17 -7.08
CA ASP A 16 13.08 12.11 -5.74
C ASP A 16 12.04 11.88 -4.64
N ALA A 17 10.86 11.38 -4.99
CA ALA A 17 9.78 11.14 -4.03
C ALA A 17 10.17 10.12 -2.96
N VAL A 18 9.47 10.21 -1.82
CA VAL A 18 9.64 9.27 -0.71
C VAL A 18 8.30 8.63 -0.40
N LEU A 19 8.27 7.30 -0.38
CA LEU A 19 7.13 6.50 0.04
C LEU A 19 7.49 5.83 1.36
N THR A 20 6.68 6.05 2.39
CA THR A 20 6.92 5.44 3.70
C THR A 20 5.78 4.50 4.08
N TYR A 21 6.12 3.49 4.87
CA TYR A 21 5.18 2.58 5.50
C TYR A 21 5.41 2.64 7.02
N PRO A 22 4.80 3.62 7.73
CA PRO A 22 5.06 3.81 9.16
C PRO A 22 4.73 2.59 10.02
N PHE A 23 3.78 1.77 9.58
CA PHE A 23 3.35 0.56 10.30
C PHE A 23 3.90 -0.73 9.67
N ALA A 24 4.97 -0.62 8.88
CA ALA A 24 5.59 -1.82 8.31
C ALA A 24 6.06 -2.76 9.43
N PRO A 25 5.70 -4.05 9.35
CA PRO A 25 6.22 -5.02 10.31
C PRO A 25 7.73 -5.24 10.12
N PRO A 26 8.40 -5.80 11.12
CA PRO A 26 9.84 -6.08 11.01
C PRO A 26 10.15 -6.93 9.76
N GLY A 27 11.22 -6.57 9.07
CA GLY A 27 11.62 -7.25 7.83
C GLY A 27 11.02 -6.67 6.56
N GLN A 28 10.06 -5.77 6.67
CA GLN A 28 9.49 -5.06 5.52
C GLN A 28 10.09 -3.67 5.39
N PRO A 29 10.20 -3.11 4.18
CA PRO A 29 10.74 -1.76 4.03
C PRO A 29 9.83 -0.73 4.69
N ARG A 30 10.43 0.20 5.43
CA ARG A 30 9.71 1.32 6.03
C ARG A 30 9.76 2.56 5.16
N GLU A 31 10.71 2.64 4.24
CA GLU A 31 10.92 3.80 3.40
C GLU A 31 11.52 3.39 2.07
N LEU A 32 11.01 3.97 1.00
CA LEU A 32 11.53 3.82 -0.35
C LEU A 32 11.81 5.22 -0.88
N ARG A 33 13.03 5.46 -1.34
CA ARG A 33 13.45 6.75 -1.86
C ARG A 33 13.70 6.70 -3.35
N GLY A 34 13.06 7.62 -4.07
CA GLY A 34 13.17 7.75 -5.50
C GLY A 34 12.13 6.95 -6.26
N ARG A 35 11.69 7.53 -7.38
CA ARG A 35 10.64 6.92 -8.21
C ARG A 35 11.01 5.53 -8.69
N ASP A 36 12.27 5.28 -9.02
CA ASP A 36 12.70 3.99 -9.54
C ASP A 36 12.57 2.88 -8.48
N ALA A 37 12.98 3.16 -7.24
CA ALA A 37 12.82 2.22 -6.13
C ALA A 37 11.36 1.96 -5.83
N ILE A 38 10.53 3.01 -5.89
CA ILE A 38 9.09 2.90 -5.69
C ILE A 38 8.47 2.04 -6.79
N ARG A 39 8.85 2.28 -8.04
CA ARG A 39 8.35 1.51 -9.19
C ARG A 39 8.69 0.02 -9.05
N ASP A 40 9.92 -0.29 -8.69
CA ASP A 40 10.36 -1.66 -8.53
C ASP A 40 9.59 -2.38 -7.42
N TYR A 41 9.39 -1.71 -6.29
CA TYR A 41 8.63 -2.27 -5.17
C TYR A 41 7.16 -2.50 -5.52
N LEU A 42 6.51 -1.51 -6.12
CA LEU A 42 5.10 -1.63 -6.51
C LEU A 42 4.91 -2.70 -7.61
N GLY A 43 5.86 -2.80 -8.52
CA GLY A 43 5.85 -3.84 -9.54
C GLY A 43 5.95 -5.25 -8.95
N ALA A 44 6.80 -5.42 -7.93
CA ALA A 44 6.92 -6.70 -7.23
C ALA A 44 5.62 -7.04 -6.47
N MET A 45 4.93 -6.04 -5.91
CA MET A 45 3.66 -6.25 -5.22
C MET A 45 2.53 -6.65 -6.17
N GLU A 46 2.60 -6.28 -7.44
CA GLU A 46 1.61 -6.70 -8.43
C GLU A 46 1.50 -8.22 -8.54
N GLN A 47 2.59 -8.93 -8.28
CA GLN A 47 2.58 -10.40 -8.32
C GLN A 47 1.66 -11.00 -7.26
N ALA A 48 1.42 -10.31 -6.16
CA ALA A 48 0.50 -10.76 -5.12
C ALA A 48 -0.97 -10.69 -5.54
N ARG A 49 -1.28 -10.01 -6.64
CA ARG A 49 -2.66 -9.87 -7.14
C ARG A 49 -3.30 -11.20 -7.53
N GLU A 50 -2.50 -12.21 -7.82
CA GLU A 50 -3.01 -13.55 -8.11
C GLU A 50 -3.53 -14.26 -6.87
N LEU A 51 -3.21 -13.78 -5.67
CA LEU A 51 -3.57 -14.42 -4.41
C LEU A 51 -4.99 -14.07 -3.93
N PHE A 52 -5.62 -13.10 -4.57
CA PHE A 52 -6.97 -12.68 -4.17
C PHE A 52 -7.75 -12.08 -5.35
N THR A 53 -9.07 -12.06 -5.19
CA THR A 53 -9.97 -11.39 -6.14
C THR A 53 -10.61 -10.21 -5.43
N MET A 54 -10.50 -9.03 -6.01
CA MET A 54 -11.13 -7.82 -5.50
C MET A 54 -12.55 -7.71 -6.08
N ASP A 55 -13.55 -7.67 -5.20
CA ASP A 55 -14.96 -7.53 -5.60
C ASP A 55 -15.39 -6.06 -5.63
N GLY A 56 -14.77 -5.23 -4.81
CA GLY A 56 -15.08 -3.81 -4.77
C GLY A 56 -14.05 -3.02 -4.01
N ALA A 57 -14.05 -1.71 -4.28
CA ALA A 57 -13.18 -0.76 -3.61
C ALA A 57 -13.92 0.56 -3.38
N GLU A 58 -13.63 1.19 -2.26
CA GLU A 58 -14.17 2.50 -1.90
C GLU A 58 -13.00 3.40 -1.53
N SER A 59 -13.08 4.67 -1.91
CA SER A 59 -12.08 5.64 -1.52
C SER A 59 -12.74 6.93 -1.04
N VAL A 60 -12.13 7.55 -0.03
CA VAL A 60 -12.50 8.85 0.48
C VAL A 60 -11.27 9.73 0.44
N VAL A 61 -11.39 10.93 -0.11
CA VAL A 61 -10.32 11.91 -0.14
C VAL A 61 -10.70 13.07 0.76
N ARG A 62 -9.81 13.43 1.68
CA ARG A 62 -10.02 14.55 2.60
C ARG A 62 -8.94 15.59 2.37
N GLU A 63 -9.37 16.83 2.25
CA GLU A 63 -8.43 17.96 2.20
C GLU A 63 -7.94 18.28 3.60
N THR A 64 -6.76 18.90 3.68
CA THR A 64 -6.18 19.37 4.94
C THR A 64 -5.98 20.89 4.88
N THR A 65 -5.52 21.47 5.98
CA THR A 65 -5.17 22.89 6.01
C THR A 65 -3.97 23.24 5.17
N ASP A 66 -3.17 22.25 4.78
CA ASP A 66 -2.05 22.43 3.84
C ASP A 66 -2.55 22.09 2.43
N PRO A 67 -2.56 23.06 1.48
CA PRO A 67 -3.11 22.83 0.15
C PRO A 67 -2.34 21.81 -0.66
N GLU A 68 -1.12 21.44 -0.27
CA GLU A 68 -0.34 20.39 -0.93
C GLU A 68 -0.65 18.99 -0.38
N VAL A 69 -1.33 18.90 0.77
CA VAL A 69 -1.51 17.62 1.48
C VAL A 69 -2.98 17.18 1.47
N VAL A 70 -3.21 15.96 1.02
CA VAL A 70 -4.51 15.30 1.11
C VAL A 70 -4.37 14.00 1.90
N VAL A 71 -5.47 13.58 2.53
CA VAL A 71 -5.57 12.29 3.20
C VAL A 71 -6.52 11.43 2.40
N THR A 72 -6.07 10.22 2.05
CA THR A 72 -6.91 9.24 1.35
C THR A 72 -7.20 8.07 2.27
N GLU A 73 -8.41 7.56 2.22
CA GLU A 73 -8.79 6.33 2.88
C GLU A 73 -9.30 5.39 1.79
N ILE A 74 -8.60 4.28 1.60
CA ILE A 74 -8.92 3.31 0.57
C ILE A 74 -9.24 1.99 1.24
N THR A 75 -10.42 1.44 0.96
CA THR A 75 -10.81 0.12 1.42
C THR A 75 -11.15 -0.73 0.22
N HIS A 76 -10.57 -1.92 0.12
CA HIS A 76 -11.02 -2.90 -0.84
C HIS A 76 -11.38 -4.20 -0.14
N HIS A 77 -12.21 -5.00 -0.80
CA HIS A 77 -12.70 -6.26 -0.25
C HIS A 77 -12.91 -7.27 -1.37
N GLY A 78 -12.96 -8.52 -0.99
CA GLY A 78 -13.14 -9.60 -1.95
C GLY A 78 -12.87 -10.94 -1.31
N TRP A 79 -12.18 -11.79 -2.03
CA TRP A 79 -11.94 -13.18 -1.66
C TRP A 79 -10.45 -13.50 -1.70
N SER A 80 -9.93 -14.10 -0.64
CA SER A 80 -8.55 -14.58 -0.60
C SER A 80 -8.48 -16.03 -1.08
N HIS A 81 -7.69 -16.27 -2.10
CA HIS A 81 -7.45 -17.63 -2.61
C HIS A 81 -6.50 -18.41 -1.72
N VAL A 82 -5.75 -17.74 -0.87
CA VAL A 82 -4.85 -18.40 0.08
C VAL A 82 -5.60 -18.93 1.28
N THR A 83 -6.50 -18.13 1.85
CA THR A 83 -7.27 -18.54 3.05
C THR A 83 -8.60 -19.20 2.74
N GLY A 84 -9.10 -19.03 1.51
CA GLY A 84 -10.42 -19.51 1.13
C GLY A 84 -11.55 -18.77 1.86
N ALA A 85 -11.36 -17.47 2.13
CA ALA A 85 -12.29 -16.67 2.92
C ALA A 85 -12.40 -15.26 2.39
N PRO A 86 -13.50 -14.54 2.70
CA PRO A 86 -13.59 -13.11 2.38
C PRO A 86 -12.51 -12.32 3.10
N TYR A 87 -12.09 -11.21 2.50
CA TYR A 87 -11.16 -10.28 3.13
C TYR A 87 -11.66 -8.85 3.02
N ARG A 88 -11.12 -7.99 3.87
CA ARG A 88 -11.28 -6.53 3.83
C ARG A 88 -9.96 -5.90 4.21
N PHE A 89 -9.49 -4.93 3.40
CA PHE A 89 -8.22 -4.28 3.60
C PHE A 89 -8.40 -2.76 3.49
N THR A 90 -7.88 -2.03 4.46
CA THR A 90 -7.94 -0.57 4.48
C THR A 90 -6.53 -0.01 4.60
N ALA A 91 -6.26 1.05 3.84
CA ALA A 91 -5.04 1.82 3.94
C ALA A 91 -5.38 3.31 4.00
N LEU A 92 -4.67 4.04 4.83
CA LEU A 92 -4.79 5.48 4.94
C LEU A 92 -3.51 6.11 4.40
N GLY A 93 -3.64 6.98 3.41
CA GLY A 93 -2.50 7.68 2.81
C GLY A 93 -2.48 9.14 3.22
N VAL A 94 -1.32 9.65 3.62
CA VAL A 94 -1.08 11.09 3.77
C VAL A 94 -0.13 11.47 2.66
N ILE A 95 -0.61 12.28 1.71
CA ILE A 95 0.05 12.46 0.42
C ILE A 95 0.32 13.94 0.19
N ARG A 96 1.59 14.28 -0.05
CA ARG A 96 1.96 15.62 -0.49
C ARG A 96 2.15 15.64 -1.99
N VAL A 97 1.43 16.54 -2.65
CA VAL A 97 1.50 16.76 -4.11
C VAL A 97 2.02 18.15 -4.37
N ARG A 98 3.00 18.26 -5.26
CA ARG A 98 3.59 19.53 -5.66
C ARG A 98 3.84 19.51 -7.16
N ASP A 99 3.40 20.54 -7.86
CA ASP A 99 3.58 20.66 -9.31
C ASP A 99 3.04 19.43 -10.09
N GLY A 100 1.94 18.88 -9.61
CA GLY A 100 1.30 17.74 -10.26
C GLY A 100 1.93 16.38 -9.97
N GLU A 101 2.95 16.32 -9.09
CA GLU A 101 3.63 15.08 -8.75
C GLU A 101 3.55 14.80 -7.25
N ILE A 102 3.51 13.50 -6.89
CA ILE A 102 3.60 13.08 -5.50
C ILE A 102 5.04 13.19 -5.06
N VAL A 103 5.32 14.02 -4.04
CA VAL A 103 6.66 14.17 -3.49
C VAL A 103 6.85 13.39 -2.20
N CYS A 104 5.76 13.10 -1.47
CA CYS A 104 5.80 12.31 -0.26
C CYS A 104 4.49 11.54 -0.12
N TYR A 105 4.58 10.29 0.24
CA TYR A 105 3.42 9.45 0.46
C TYR A 105 3.67 8.59 1.71
N ASP A 106 2.90 8.87 2.78
CA ASP A 106 2.94 8.06 3.99
C ASP A 106 1.77 7.09 3.92
N ASP A 107 2.05 5.82 3.73
CA ASP A 107 1.05 4.77 3.57
C ASP A 107 0.86 4.03 4.89
N TYR A 108 -0.21 4.36 5.60
CA TYR A 108 -0.60 3.71 6.85
C TYR A 108 -1.51 2.53 6.53
N MET A 109 -0.95 1.52 5.92
CA MET A 109 -1.70 0.31 5.60
C MET A 109 -1.87 -0.55 6.85
N ASP A 110 -2.91 -1.38 6.87
CA ASP A 110 -3.19 -2.31 7.96
C ASP A 110 -2.37 -3.60 7.78
N PRO A 111 -1.28 -3.79 8.55
CA PRO A 111 -0.43 -4.96 8.37
C PRO A 111 -1.09 -6.26 8.83
N ILE A 112 -2.05 -6.19 9.75
CA ILE A 112 -2.79 -7.36 10.22
C ILE A 112 -3.74 -7.85 9.12
N ALA A 113 -4.51 -6.92 8.53
CA ALA A 113 -5.41 -7.26 7.43
C ALA A 113 -4.64 -7.80 6.22
N LEU A 114 -3.48 -7.22 5.91
CA LEU A 114 -2.63 -7.72 4.83
C LEU A 114 -2.14 -9.14 5.11
N ALA A 115 -1.67 -9.41 6.32
CA ALA A 115 -1.23 -10.75 6.70
C ALA A 115 -2.35 -11.77 6.62
N ARG A 116 -3.57 -11.41 7.05
CA ARG A 116 -4.74 -12.28 6.92
C ARG A 116 -5.07 -12.58 5.47
N LEU A 117 -5.09 -11.53 4.64
CA LEU A 117 -5.38 -11.66 3.21
C LEU A 117 -4.40 -12.61 2.52
N LEU A 118 -3.11 -12.52 2.87
CA LEU A 118 -2.05 -13.31 2.26
C LEU A 118 -1.80 -14.65 2.97
N GLY A 119 -2.54 -14.96 4.03
CA GLY A 119 -2.34 -16.19 4.81
C GLY A 119 -1.02 -16.22 5.55
N ARG A 120 -0.51 -15.06 5.99
CA ARG A 120 0.81 -14.90 6.62
C ARG A 120 0.76 -14.46 8.07
N THR A 121 -0.32 -14.74 8.77
CA THR A 121 -0.44 -14.33 10.18
C THR A 121 0.61 -14.97 11.07
N GLY A 122 0.99 -16.23 10.79
CA GLY A 122 2.06 -16.91 11.53
C GLY A 122 3.42 -16.25 11.33
N GLU A 123 3.73 -15.82 10.10
CA GLU A 123 4.96 -15.12 9.79
C GLU A 123 5.00 -13.75 10.48
N LEU A 124 3.86 -13.05 10.49
CA LEU A 124 3.76 -11.76 11.18
C LEU A 124 3.98 -11.93 12.68
N ALA A 125 3.35 -12.91 13.31
CA ALA A 125 3.53 -13.19 14.74
C ALA A 125 5.00 -13.49 15.05
N ALA A 126 5.66 -14.32 14.24
CA ALA A 126 7.07 -14.66 14.41
C ALA A 126 7.96 -13.41 14.29
N ALA A 127 7.69 -12.55 13.31
CA ALA A 127 8.44 -11.30 13.12
C ALA A 127 8.29 -10.37 14.33
N LEU A 128 7.09 -10.27 14.90
CA LEU A 128 6.81 -9.41 16.05
C LEU A 128 7.47 -9.93 17.33
N THR A 129 7.68 -11.22 17.46
CA THR A 129 8.33 -11.82 18.64
C THR A 129 9.85 -11.87 18.50
N GLY A 130 10.39 -11.49 17.37
CA GLY A 130 11.82 -11.55 17.09
C GLY A 130 12.34 -12.96 16.82
N ALA A 131 11.45 -13.87 16.56
CA ALA A 131 11.79 -15.27 16.28
C ALA A 131 12.21 -15.48 14.83
#